data_35e1076dac3ed805b5c4eaf6c59a9abd
#
_entry.id   35e1076dac3ed805b5c4eaf6c59a9abd
#
_cell.length_a   1.000
_cell.length_b   1.000
_cell.length_c   1.000
_cell.angle_alpha   90.00
_cell.angle_beta   90.00
_cell.angle_gamma   90.00
#
_symmetry.space_group_name_H-M   'P 1'
#
loop_
_entity.id
_entity.type
_entity.pdbx_description
1 polymer ?
#
loop_
_entity_poly.entity_id
_entity_poly.type
_entity_poly.pdbx_seq_one_letter_code
_entity_poly.pdbx_strand_id
1 'polypeptide(L)'
;CIRDSHKGTGRVPGDEGWPGAAIHPNYQFDVDAHIKNLLTQAMESAQVVADGVTLTENTGVLDQDPLAPTNGWNPYFEMYNSQDLSGISEVLMWRAYGTIGSSNINHGVPAYIVTGGYNGLLKGYIESFLMEDGLPIYASSAEKPYMGDETLDNVKANRDGRLQLFVFGESNNLPILSTGNDDVHKFLPVLAPKRANEMGDMTGYRMRKGESFDKTQNVYGKAQSTTGQILFRGVEAYLNYIEAQYMRDGKLDNTSDKYWRAVRTRAHVDPDYTKTIRATDMNQEAKGDWGAYSQGQLVDATTYNIRRERRCEFIGEGMRWNDLVRWSSMDQLVNNKFIPEGCNFWASMYQTAIYDGEGYDDTNVVTYIEGPNNEKANISSRSESTYIRPYRILSNNPVFDGYTWMNAHYNSPLPIREIELLSPDESVETSVLYQTWGWPTTPNLEAEK
;
A
#
# COMPACT_ATOMS: atom_id res chain seq x y z
N CYS A 1 14.56 8.41 7.87
CA CYS A 1 15.84 7.84 7.43
C CYS A 1 15.94 6.40 7.93
N ILE A 2 16.48 5.46 7.13
CA ILE A 2 16.61 4.05 7.55
C ILE A 2 17.49 3.91 8.82
N ARG A 3 18.48 4.78 8.99
CA ARG A 3 19.41 4.69 10.13
C ARG A 3 18.78 5.02 11.47
N ASP A 4 17.86 5.97 11.55
CA ASP A 4 17.18 6.34 12.80
C ASP A 4 16.33 5.19 13.33
N SER A 5 15.59 4.52 12.43
CA SER A 5 14.74 3.38 12.78
C SER A 5 15.49 2.06 12.98
N HIS A 6 16.75 1.95 12.54
CA HIS A 6 17.58 0.75 12.72
C HIS A 6 18.74 0.93 13.70
N LYS A 7 18.86 2.12 14.35
CA LYS A 7 19.89 2.36 15.35
C LYS A 7 19.74 1.41 16.54
N GLY A 8 20.84 0.81 16.96
CA GLY A 8 20.90 -0.12 18.10
C GLY A 8 20.44 -1.53 17.80
N THR A 9 20.17 -1.88 16.54
CA THR A 9 19.72 -3.22 16.15
C THR A 9 20.85 -4.16 15.72
N GLY A 10 22.07 -3.67 15.59
CA GLY A 10 23.20 -4.40 15.01
C GLY A 10 23.16 -4.53 13.48
N ARG A 11 22.17 -3.96 12.83
CA ARG A 11 21.94 -4.10 11.37
C ARG A 11 22.66 -3.05 10.54
N VAL A 12 23.11 -1.97 11.15
CA VAL A 12 23.72 -0.82 10.46
C VAL A 12 25.11 -0.48 11.01
N PRO A 13 26.01 0.08 10.19
CA PRO A 13 27.35 0.47 10.65
C PRO A 13 27.31 1.37 11.88
N GLY A 14 28.17 1.07 12.84
CA GLY A 14 28.27 1.79 14.12
C GLY A 14 27.45 1.22 15.26
N ASP A 15 26.55 0.27 14.98
CA ASP A 15 25.81 -0.46 16.03
C ASP A 15 26.66 -1.55 16.68
N GLU A 16 26.39 -1.85 17.94
CA GLU A 16 26.89 -3.06 18.59
C GLU A 16 26.35 -4.31 17.87
N GLY A 17 27.23 -5.28 17.60
CA GLY A 17 26.86 -6.49 16.86
C GLY A 17 26.76 -6.33 15.34
N TRP A 18 27.13 -5.17 14.79
CA TRP A 18 27.30 -5.01 13.36
C TRP A 18 28.48 -5.86 12.85
N PRO A 19 28.28 -6.74 11.84
CA PRO A 19 29.33 -7.67 11.40
C PRO A 19 30.62 -6.99 10.94
N GLY A 20 30.52 -5.82 10.33
CA GLY A 20 31.68 -5.06 9.87
C GLY A 20 32.60 -4.57 10.98
N ALA A 21 32.15 -4.51 12.23
CA ALA A 21 33.00 -4.14 13.37
C ALA A 21 34.13 -5.14 13.62
N ALA A 22 33.93 -6.43 13.32
CA ALA A 22 34.97 -7.45 13.44
C ALA A 22 36.11 -7.27 12.43
N ILE A 23 35.81 -6.76 11.24
CA ILE A 23 36.77 -6.50 10.14
C ILE A 23 37.39 -5.12 10.26
N HIS A 24 36.64 -4.18 10.81
CA HIS A 24 37.03 -2.78 10.97
C HIS A 24 36.98 -2.35 12.43
N PRO A 25 37.81 -2.94 13.32
CA PRO A 25 37.71 -2.71 14.77
C PRO A 25 38.01 -1.26 15.20
N ASN A 26 38.68 -0.48 14.36
CA ASN A 26 38.98 0.94 14.61
C ASN A 26 37.97 1.88 13.93
N TYR A 27 36.92 1.36 13.32
CA TYR A 27 35.91 2.18 12.66
C TYR A 27 35.11 2.93 13.72
N GLN A 28 35.29 4.25 13.73
CA GLN A 28 34.51 5.14 14.57
C GLN A 28 33.49 5.90 13.72
N PHE A 29 32.25 5.82 14.13
CA PHE A 29 31.16 6.42 13.40
C PHE A 29 30.15 7.06 14.36
N ASP A 30 30.02 8.38 14.27
CA ASP A 30 29.01 9.12 15.01
C ASP A 30 27.64 8.93 14.31
N VAL A 31 26.90 7.93 14.76
CA VAL A 31 25.59 7.54 14.20
C VAL A 31 24.60 8.70 14.31
N ASP A 32 24.60 9.44 15.43
CA ASP A 32 23.63 10.51 15.66
C ASP A 32 23.88 11.72 14.78
N ALA A 33 25.15 12.13 14.68
CA ALA A 33 25.52 13.21 13.76
C ALA A 33 25.20 12.85 12.31
N HIS A 34 25.42 11.59 11.92
CA HIS A 34 25.10 11.12 10.58
C HIS A 34 23.60 11.08 10.30
N ILE A 35 22.78 10.57 11.23
CA ILE A 35 21.31 10.58 11.14
C ILE A 35 20.82 12.02 10.97
N LYS A 36 21.27 12.96 11.82
CA LYS A 36 20.89 14.37 11.74
C LYS A 36 21.23 14.98 10.39
N ASN A 37 22.42 14.69 9.87
CA ASN A 37 22.86 15.18 8.57
C ASN A 37 21.97 14.64 7.43
N LEU A 38 21.68 13.33 7.40
CA LEU A 38 20.82 12.72 6.38
C LEU A 38 19.39 13.26 6.43
N LEU A 39 18.83 13.45 7.62
CA LEU A 39 17.49 14.04 7.78
C LEU A 39 17.46 15.50 7.31
N THR A 40 18.52 16.28 7.58
CA THR A 40 18.63 17.65 7.09
C THR A 40 18.70 17.69 5.56
N GLN A 41 19.53 16.87 4.93
CA GLN A 41 19.61 16.78 3.47
C GLN A 41 18.27 16.35 2.84
N ALA A 42 17.57 15.40 3.47
CA ALA A 42 16.24 14.97 3.01
C ALA A 42 15.24 16.13 3.06
N MET A 43 15.23 16.92 4.13
CA MET A 43 14.37 18.10 4.25
C MET A 43 14.67 19.16 3.19
N GLU A 44 15.95 19.54 3.04
CA GLU A 44 16.38 20.57 2.09
C GLU A 44 16.02 20.17 0.65
N SER A 45 16.32 18.94 0.27
CA SER A 45 16.00 18.41 -1.07
C SER A 45 14.49 18.32 -1.30
N ALA A 46 13.75 17.84 -0.30
CA ALA A 46 12.30 17.69 -0.38
C ALA A 46 11.60 19.05 -0.48
N GLN A 47 12.08 20.07 0.24
CA GLN A 47 11.50 21.41 0.19
C GLN A 47 11.65 22.05 -1.20
N VAL A 48 12.80 21.90 -1.84
CA VAL A 48 13.02 22.41 -3.21
C VAL A 48 11.99 21.83 -4.19
N VAL A 49 11.74 20.53 -4.10
CA VAL A 49 10.77 19.86 -4.96
C VAL A 49 9.33 20.26 -4.59
N ALA A 50 8.98 20.21 -3.30
CA ALA A 50 7.63 20.50 -2.82
C ALA A 50 7.17 21.93 -3.12
N ASP A 51 8.07 22.92 -2.97
CA ASP A 51 7.74 24.32 -3.33
C ASP A 51 7.74 24.56 -4.85
N GLY A 52 8.34 23.67 -5.63
CA GLY A 52 8.38 23.75 -7.10
C GLY A 52 7.20 23.11 -7.84
N VAL A 53 6.31 22.37 -7.14
CA VAL A 53 5.18 21.65 -7.75
C VAL A 53 3.84 22.12 -7.19
N THR A 54 2.79 21.96 -8.01
CA THR A 54 1.40 22.11 -7.58
C THR A 54 0.76 20.74 -7.49
N LEU A 55 0.11 20.41 -6.36
CA LEU A 55 -0.64 19.18 -6.22
C LEU A 55 -1.85 19.18 -7.16
N THR A 56 -2.05 18.06 -7.83
CA THR A 56 -3.16 17.87 -8.75
C THR A 56 -4.49 17.92 -8.02
N GLU A 57 -5.45 18.68 -8.53
CA GLU A 57 -6.74 18.92 -7.91
C GLU A 57 -7.60 17.65 -7.85
N ASN A 58 -8.23 17.43 -6.71
CA ASN A 58 -9.33 16.50 -6.54
C ASN A 58 -10.63 17.31 -6.49
N THR A 59 -11.48 17.17 -7.50
CA THR A 59 -12.76 17.91 -7.60
C THR A 59 -13.84 17.39 -6.64
N GLY A 60 -13.62 16.21 -6.02
CA GLY A 60 -14.63 15.52 -5.22
C GLY A 60 -15.68 14.76 -6.05
N VAL A 61 -15.63 14.83 -7.38
CA VAL A 61 -16.46 13.98 -8.23
C VAL A 61 -15.90 12.56 -8.20
N LEU A 62 -16.73 11.59 -7.85
CA LEU A 62 -16.30 10.22 -7.53
C LEU A 62 -16.47 9.22 -8.67
N ASP A 63 -17.28 9.59 -9.69
CA ASP A 63 -17.60 8.70 -10.80
C ASP A 63 -18.12 9.49 -12.02
N GLN A 64 -18.24 8.81 -13.17
CA GLN A 64 -18.82 9.37 -14.37
C GLN A 64 -19.59 8.32 -15.18
N ASP A 65 -20.29 8.78 -16.22
CA ASP A 65 -21.00 7.89 -17.13
C ASP A 65 -20.01 7.16 -18.06
N PRO A 66 -19.92 5.84 -18.02
CA PRO A 66 -19.02 5.08 -18.90
C PRO A 66 -19.41 5.15 -20.38
N LEU A 67 -20.68 5.51 -20.72
CA LEU A 67 -21.14 5.67 -22.10
C LEU A 67 -20.80 7.04 -22.69
N ALA A 68 -20.58 8.04 -21.82
CA ALA A 68 -20.27 9.39 -22.21
C ALA A 68 -19.12 9.97 -21.38
N PRO A 69 -17.94 9.34 -21.39
CA PRO A 69 -16.83 9.77 -20.56
C PRO A 69 -16.35 11.16 -20.99
N THR A 70 -16.06 12.00 -19.99
CA THR A 70 -15.54 13.36 -20.19
C THR A 70 -14.17 13.50 -19.54
N ASN A 71 -13.29 14.30 -20.14
CA ASN A 71 -12.00 14.64 -19.57
C ASN A 71 -12.14 15.81 -18.59
N GLY A 72 -11.29 15.83 -17.56
CA GLY A 72 -11.27 16.89 -16.55
C GLY A 72 -12.34 16.75 -15.46
N TRP A 73 -13.01 15.60 -15.36
CA TRP A 73 -14.00 15.35 -14.33
C TRP A 73 -13.37 15.27 -12.93
N ASN A 74 -12.20 14.63 -12.82
CA ASN A 74 -11.39 14.64 -11.63
C ASN A 74 -9.89 14.50 -11.99
N PRO A 75 -9.14 15.60 -12.10
CA PRO A 75 -7.73 15.57 -12.48
C PRO A 75 -6.86 14.65 -11.62
N TYR A 76 -7.16 14.52 -10.32
CA TYR A 76 -6.42 13.62 -9.45
C TYR A 76 -6.62 12.13 -9.80
N PHE A 77 -7.80 11.75 -10.25
CA PHE A 77 -8.06 10.42 -10.76
C PHE A 77 -7.42 10.21 -12.14
N GLU A 78 -7.62 11.18 -13.04
CA GLU A 78 -7.15 11.11 -14.41
C GLU A 78 -5.63 11.14 -14.54
N MET A 79 -4.92 11.68 -13.56
CA MET A 79 -3.45 11.64 -13.50
C MET A 79 -2.91 10.19 -13.57
N TYR A 80 -3.67 9.17 -13.13
CA TYR A 80 -3.23 7.77 -13.14
C TYR A 80 -3.68 6.97 -14.37
N ASN A 81 -4.44 7.58 -15.27
CA ASN A 81 -4.94 6.91 -16.48
C ASN A 81 -4.75 7.72 -17.77
N SER A 82 -4.14 8.89 -17.70
CA SER A 82 -3.78 9.71 -18.85
C SER A 82 -2.64 9.08 -19.65
N GLN A 83 -2.67 9.26 -20.98
CA GLN A 83 -1.64 8.76 -21.87
C GLN A 83 -0.40 9.67 -21.88
N ASP A 84 -0.60 10.96 -21.73
CA ASP A 84 0.45 11.98 -21.66
C ASP A 84 0.41 12.69 -20.30
N LEU A 85 1.47 12.55 -19.53
CA LEU A 85 1.61 13.13 -18.19
C LEU A 85 2.55 14.37 -18.19
N SER A 86 3.09 14.77 -19.34
CA SER A 86 4.10 15.83 -19.43
C SER A 86 3.61 17.21 -18.98
N GLY A 87 2.29 17.47 -19.06
CA GLY A 87 1.65 18.72 -18.63
C GLY A 87 1.25 18.78 -17.16
N ILE A 88 1.44 17.71 -16.38
CA ILE A 88 0.98 17.63 -14.98
C ILE A 88 2.12 18.01 -14.06
N SER A 89 2.02 19.17 -13.40
CA SER A 89 3.06 19.73 -12.51
C SER A 89 3.50 18.76 -11.40
N GLU A 90 2.58 17.98 -10.85
CA GLU A 90 2.87 17.01 -9.78
C GLU A 90 3.69 15.81 -10.28
N VAL A 91 3.66 15.48 -11.57
CA VAL A 91 4.36 14.32 -12.13
C VAL A 91 5.79 14.71 -12.49
N LEU A 92 6.77 14.20 -11.74
CA LEU A 92 8.19 14.53 -11.91
C LEU A 92 8.88 13.60 -12.90
N MET A 93 8.51 12.33 -12.90
CA MET A 93 9.06 11.32 -13.80
C MET A 93 8.00 10.26 -14.08
N TRP A 94 7.86 9.88 -15.33
CA TRP A 94 6.90 8.89 -15.76
C TRP A 94 7.40 8.09 -16.96
N ARG A 95 6.83 6.92 -17.15
CA ARG A 95 7.06 6.10 -18.34
C ARG A 95 5.94 6.30 -19.34
N ALA A 96 6.29 6.74 -20.53
CA ALA A 96 5.38 6.80 -21.67
C ALA A 96 5.25 5.42 -22.33
N TYR A 97 4.05 5.14 -22.84
CA TYR A 97 3.73 3.92 -23.57
C TYR A 97 3.18 4.26 -24.97
N GLY A 98 3.08 3.25 -25.83
CA GLY A 98 2.64 3.42 -27.19
C GLY A 98 3.55 4.35 -28.01
N THR A 99 2.97 5.21 -28.81
CA THR A 99 3.70 6.09 -29.73
C THR A 99 4.31 7.31 -29.05
N ILE A 100 3.78 7.76 -27.90
CA ILE A 100 4.29 8.93 -27.18
C ILE A 100 5.75 8.75 -26.76
N GLY A 101 6.11 7.54 -26.30
CA GLY A 101 7.48 7.22 -25.89
C GLY A 101 8.37 6.63 -26.98
N SER A 102 7.92 6.56 -28.21
CA SER A 102 8.62 5.86 -29.32
C SER A 102 8.93 4.38 -29.04
N SER A 103 8.30 3.80 -28.01
CA SER A 103 8.64 2.43 -27.55
C SER A 103 7.78 1.35 -28.20
N ASN A 104 6.59 1.68 -28.69
CA ASN A 104 5.54 0.75 -29.14
C ASN A 104 5.22 -0.35 -28.10
N ILE A 105 5.56 -0.12 -26.83
CA ILE A 105 5.26 -1.03 -25.73
C ILE A 105 3.95 -0.59 -25.11
N ASN A 106 3.05 -1.53 -24.91
CA ASN A 106 1.74 -1.34 -24.28
C ASN A 106 1.61 -2.24 -23.03
N HIS A 107 0.58 -1.99 -22.22
CA HIS A 107 0.29 -2.81 -21.04
C HIS A 107 -1.22 -3.05 -20.88
N GLY A 108 -1.61 -3.86 -19.88
CA GLY A 108 -3.01 -4.20 -19.64
C GLY A 108 -3.56 -3.69 -18.30
N VAL A 109 -2.89 -2.75 -17.63
CA VAL A 109 -3.25 -2.33 -16.26
C VAL A 109 -4.70 -1.90 -16.12
N PRO A 110 -5.28 -1.00 -16.95
CA PRO A 110 -6.68 -0.61 -16.79
C PRO A 110 -7.65 -1.80 -16.87
N ALA A 111 -7.47 -2.68 -17.85
CA ALA A 111 -8.32 -3.87 -17.99
C ALA A 111 -8.21 -4.84 -16.80
N TYR A 112 -7.01 -5.01 -16.23
CA TYR A 112 -6.82 -5.82 -15.03
C TYR A 112 -7.50 -5.22 -13.80
N ILE A 113 -7.51 -3.88 -13.66
CA ILE A 113 -8.20 -3.20 -12.58
C ILE A 113 -9.71 -3.44 -12.68
N VAL A 114 -10.29 -3.32 -13.87
CA VAL A 114 -11.72 -3.57 -14.11
C VAL A 114 -12.11 -5.03 -13.81
N THR A 115 -11.24 -5.98 -14.11
CA THR A 115 -11.53 -7.43 -13.95
C THR A 115 -11.09 -8.03 -12.62
N GLY A 116 -10.39 -7.28 -11.73
CA GLY A 116 -9.97 -7.73 -10.38
C GLY A 116 -8.52 -8.21 -10.28
N GLY A 117 -7.99 -8.89 -11.30
CA GLY A 117 -6.57 -9.24 -11.38
C GLY A 117 -6.01 -10.14 -10.27
N TYR A 118 -6.84 -10.86 -9.53
CA TYR A 118 -6.48 -11.70 -8.36
C TYR A 118 -5.72 -10.94 -7.27
N ASN A 119 -6.06 -9.70 -7.04
CA ASN A 119 -5.51 -8.89 -5.97
C ASN A 119 -6.61 -8.30 -5.08
N GLY A 120 -6.23 -7.51 -4.08
CA GLY A 120 -7.16 -6.81 -3.23
C GLY A 120 -6.45 -6.08 -2.09
N LEU A 121 -7.11 -5.06 -1.56
CA LEU A 121 -6.65 -4.31 -0.42
C LEU A 121 -7.06 -5.04 0.87
N LEU A 122 -6.23 -4.96 1.91
CA LEU A 122 -6.53 -5.57 3.20
C LEU A 122 -7.46 -4.69 4.04
N LYS A 123 -8.29 -5.32 4.88
CA LYS A 123 -9.16 -4.65 5.86
C LYS A 123 -8.42 -3.59 6.66
N GLY A 124 -7.28 -3.94 7.29
CA GLY A 124 -6.51 -2.98 8.07
C GLY A 124 -5.93 -1.81 7.27
N TYR A 125 -5.81 -1.96 5.92
CA TYR A 125 -5.49 -0.83 5.06
C TYR A 125 -6.71 0.07 4.85
N ILE A 126 -7.86 -0.49 4.54
CA ILE A 126 -9.12 0.24 4.37
C ILE A 126 -9.47 1.00 5.66
N GLU A 127 -9.31 0.38 6.82
CA GLU A 127 -9.58 0.99 8.12
C GLU A 127 -8.61 2.14 8.46
N SER A 128 -7.41 2.15 7.90
CA SER A 128 -6.44 3.23 8.15
C SER A 128 -6.81 4.59 7.53
N PHE A 129 -7.69 4.62 6.54
CA PHE A 129 -8.24 5.89 6.03
C PHE A 129 -9.12 6.55 7.09
N LEU A 130 -9.05 7.87 7.20
CA LEU A 130 -9.78 8.65 8.19
C LEU A 130 -11.24 8.89 7.75
N MET A 131 -12.06 9.38 8.68
CA MET A 131 -13.31 10.05 8.36
C MET A 131 -13.02 11.41 7.70
N GLU A 132 -13.96 12.00 6.97
CA GLU A 132 -13.82 13.35 6.37
C GLU A 132 -13.46 14.42 7.40
N ASP A 133 -13.98 14.30 8.62
CA ASP A 133 -13.67 15.21 9.72
C ASP A 133 -12.31 14.95 10.39
N GLY A 134 -11.50 14.07 9.83
CA GLY A 134 -10.15 13.76 10.26
C GLY A 134 -10.03 12.82 11.45
N LEU A 135 -11.13 12.21 11.92
CA LEU A 135 -11.10 11.24 13.02
C LEU A 135 -10.86 9.79 12.51
N PRO A 136 -10.23 8.92 13.31
CA PRO A 136 -10.23 7.49 13.05
C PRO A 136 -11.67 6.91 13.11
N ILE A 137 -11.93 5.81 12.40
CA ILE A 137 -13.26 5.19 12.34
C ILE A 137 -13.82 4.81 13.71
N TYR A 138 -12.99 4.36 14.64
CA TYR A 138 -13.38 4.00 16.01
C TYR A 138 -13.68 5.22 16.90
N ALA A 139 -13.33 6.42 16.44
CA ALA A 139 -13.57 7.72 17.11
C ALA A 139 -14.45 8.64 16.26
N SER A 140 -15.19 8.09 15.28
CA SER A 140 -16.05 8.86 14.38
C SER A 140 -17.06 9.71 15.16
N SER A 141 -17.33 10.93 14.66
CA SER A 141 -18.28 11.86 15.29
C SER A 141 -19.73 11.51 14.98
N ALA A 142 -20.66 12.06 15.76
CA ALA A 142 -22.09 11.92 15.46
C ALA A 142 -22.52 12.65 14.18
N GLU A 143 -21.76 13.66 13.74
CA GLU A 143 -22.03 14.41 12.50
C GLU A 143 -21.53 13.67 11.27
N LYS A 144 -20.44 12.91 11.39
CA LYS A 144 -19.85 12.09 10.37
C LYS A 144 -19.60 10.67 10.88
N PRO A 145 -20.68 9.89 11.13
CA PRO A 145 -20.54 8.56 11.70
C PRO A 145 -19.92 7.57 10.69
N TYR A 146 -19.15 6.63 11.20
CA TYR A 146 -18.78 5.46 10.40
C TYR A 146 -20.02 4.59 10.18
N MET A 147 -20.32 4.28 8.93
CA MET A 147 -21.58 3.62 8.53
C MET A 147 -21.51 2.10 8.64
N GLY A 148 -20.41 1.55 9.16
CA GLY A 148 -20.20 0.11 9.25
C GLY A 148 -19.66 -0.51 7.95
N ASP A 149 -19.69 -1.83 7.88
CA ASP A 149 -19.09 -2.61 6.80
C ASP A 149 -20.06 -3.64 6.18
N GLU A 150 -21.36 -3.34 6.24
CA GLU A 150 -22.39 -4.16 5.61
C GLU A 150 -22.33 -4.14 4.09
N THR A 151 -21.88 -3.02 3.52
CA THR A 151 -21.62 -2.85 2.09
C THR A 151 -20.31 -2.09 1.89
N LEU A 152 -19.73 -2.16 0.70
CA LEU A 152 -18.55 -1.37 0.38
C LEU A 152 -18.85 0.14 0.35
N ASP A 153 -20.06 0.52 -0.06
CA ASP A 153 -20.50 1.91 -0.01
C ASP A 153 -20.57 2.43 1.43
N ASN A 154 -21.03 1.61 2.40
CA ASN A 154 -21.01 1.97 3.83
C ASN A 154 -19.57 2.14 4.33
N VAL A 155 -18.66 1.24 3.95
CA VAL A 155 -17.23 1.37 4.28
C VAL A 155 -16.64 2.69 3.82
N LYS A 156 -17.08 3.21 2.68
CA LYS A 156 -16.57 4.45 2.05
C LYS A 156 -17.26 5.72 2.52
N ALA A 157 -18.50 5.63 3.00
CA ALA A 157 -19.33 6.78 3.34
C ALA A 157 -18.70 7.67 4.44
N ASN A 158 -18.71 8.97 4.25
CA ASN A 158 -18.14 9.96 5.17
C ASN A 158 -16.62 9.80 5.42
N ARG A 159 -15.90 9.15 4.51
CA ARG A 159 -14.47 8.83 4.67
C ARG A 159 -13.58 9.70 3.77
N ASP A 160 -12.31 9.62 4.01
CA ASP A 160 -11.20 10.17 3.21
C ASP A 160 -11.51 10.07 1.70
N GLY A 161 -11.42 11.19 0.99
CA GLY A 161 -11.74 11.25 -0.43
C GLY A 161 -10.86 10.35 -1.31
N ARG A 162 -9.66 9.99 -0.86
CA ARG A 162 -8.81 9.00 -1.55
C ARG A 162 -9.41 7.59 -1.48
N LEU A 163 -9.98 7.21 -0.33
CA LEU A 163 -10.72 5.96 -0.20
C LEU A 163 -11.95 5.96 -1.10
N GLN A 164 -12.72 7.04 -1.06
CA GLN A 164 -13.94 7.19 -1.87
C GLN A 164 -13.64 7.15 -3.37
N LEU A 165 -12.53 7.77 -3.79
CA LEU A 165 -12.14 7.89 -5.19
C LEU A 165 -11.46 6.64 -5.75
N PHE A 166 -10.56 6.00 -4.97
CA PHE A 166 -9.66 4.96 -5.45
C PHE A 166 -10.01 3.53 -5.02
N VAL A 167 -11.11 3.33 -4.31
CA VAL A 167 -11.64 2.00 -3.99
C VAL A 167 -13.06 1.88 -4.51
N PHE A 168 -13.38 0.74 -5.13
CA PHE A 168 -14.73 0.48 -5.63
C PHE A 168 -15.73 0.34 -4.47
N GLY A 169 -16.94 0.81 -4.71
CA GLY A 169 -18.16 0.50 -3.96
C GLY A 169 -19.27 0.10 -4.93
N GLU A 170 -20.38 -0.42 -4.42
CA GLU A 170 -21.48 -0.92 -5.24
C GLU A 170 -22.15 0.17 -6.08
N SER A 171 -22.05 1.43 -5.66
CA SER A 171 -22.55 2.58 -6.41
C SER A 171 -21.69 2.95 -7.61
N ASN A 172 -20.42 2.50 -7.67
CA ASN A 172 -19.53 2.86 -8.77
C ASN A 172 -19.87 2.11 -10.07
N ASN A 173 -19.77 2.81 -11.19
CA ASN A 173 -19.83 2.22 -12.51
C ASN A 173 -18.52 1.52 -12.84
N LEU A 174 -18.59 0.33 -13.46
CA LEU A 174 -17.44 -0.28 -14.09
C LEU A 174 -17.17 0.36 -15.45
N PRO A 175 -15.92 0.70 -15.80
CA PRO A 175 -15.57 1.07 -17.14
C PRO A 175 -15.89 -0.03 -18.16
N ILE A 176 -16.26 0.36 -19.36
CA ILE A 176 -16.61 -0.56 -20.44
C ILE A 176 -15.34 -1.25 -20.95
N LEU A 177 -15.37 -2.58 -21.10
CA LEU A 177 -14.34 -3.36 -21.77
C LEU A 177 -14.53 -3.31 -23.29
N SER A 178 -13.49 -3.07 -24.06
CA SER A 178 -13.56 -2.90 -25.52
C SER A 178 -13.96 -4.17 -26.30
N THR A 179 -13.96 -5.33 -25.63
CA THR A 179 -14.34 -6.64 -26.24
C THR A 179 -15.72 -7.10 -25.83
N GLY A 180 -16.45 -6.32 -25.04
CA GLY A 180 -17.80 -6.64 -24.56
C GLY A 180 -18.88 -5.84 -25.26
N ASN A 181 -20.13 -6.03 -24.83
CA ASN A 181 -21.20 -5.11 -25.12
C ASN A 181 -20.96 -3.79 -24.40
N ASP A 182 -21.53 -2.70 -24.92
CA ASP A 182 -21.49 -1.40 -24.26
C ASP A 182 -22.50 -1.33 -23.07
N ASP A 183 -22.67 -2.43 -22.36
CA ASP A 183 -23.55 -2.50 -21.19
C ASP A 183 -22.86 -1.90 -19.96
N VAL A 184 -23.57 -1.02 -19.27
CA VAL A 184 -23.10 -0.42 -18.03
C VAL A 184 -23.40 -1.33 -16.86
N HIS A 185 -22.36 -1.73 -16.13
CA HIS A 185 -22.47 -2.54 -14.94
C HIS A 185 -22.03 -1.75 -13.72
N LYS A 186 -22.68 -1.98 -12.59
CA LYS A 186 -22.21 -1.55 -11.29
C LYS A 186 -21.15 -2.51 -10.76
N PHE A 187 -20.24 -1.97 -9.93
CA PHE A 187 -19.25 -2.83 -9.29
C PHE A 187 -19.91 -3.78 -8.30
N LEU A 188 -19.54 -5.05 -8.38
CA LEU A 188 -19.77 -6.05 -7.34
C LEU A 188 -18.49 -6.86 -7.16
N PRO A 189 -18.02 -7.10 -5.93
CA PRO A 189 -16.83 -7.90 -5.72
C PRO A 189 -17.08 -9.35 -6.16
N VAL A 190 -16.24 -9.81 -7.07
CA VAL A 190 -16.23 -11.21 -7.51
C VAL A 190 -15.11 -11.92 -6.75
N LEU A 191 -15.44 -12.53 -5.61
CA LEU A 191 -14.44 -13.28 -4.85
C LEU A 191 -14.01 -14.51 -5.65
N ALA A 192 -12.70 -14.62 -5.83
CA ALA A 192 -12.12 -15.69 -6.65
C ALA A 192 -12.33 -17.07 -6.02
N PRO A 193 -12.70 -18.06 -6.77
CA PRO A 193 -13.22 -18.01 -8.14
C PRO A 193 -14.75 -18.13 -8.17
N LYS A 194 -15.47 -17.04 -8.17
CA LYS A 194 -16.93 -17.09 -8.30
C LYS A 194 -17.37 -17.56 -9.69
N ARG A 195 -16.57 -17.23 -10.74
CA ARG A 195 -16.82 -17.65 -12.13
C ARG A 195 -15.60 -18.31 -12.72
N ALA A 196 -15.81 -19.34 -13.51
CA ALA A 196 -14.76 -20.21 -14.04
C ALA A 196 -13.70 -19.49 -14.92
N ASN A 197 -13.97 -18.28 -15.42
CA ASN A 197 -13.10 -17.54 -16.33
C ASN A 197 -12.89 -16.06 -15.93
N GLU A 198 -13.32 -15.65 -14.73
CA GLU A 198 -13.12 -14.28 -14.25
C GLU A 198 -11.93 -14.20 -13.31
N MET A 199 -11.14 -13.14 -13.46
CA MET A 199 -10.15 -12.77 -12.47
C MET A 199 -10.89 -12.17 -11.27
N GLY A 200 -10.88 -12.88 -10.12
CA GLY A 200 -11.62 -12.47 -8.94
C GLY A 200 -10.87 -11.48 -8.06
N ASP A 201 -11.60 -11.03 -7.05
CA ASP A 201 -11.05 -10.24 -5.94
C ASP A 201 -10.62 -11.17 -4.82
N MET A 202 -9.41 -10.98 -4.28
CA MET A 202 -8.93 -11.82 -3.18
C MET A 202 -9.50 -11.42 -1.82
N THR A 203 -9.84 -10.13 -1.67
CA THR A 203 -10.26 -9.56 -0.38
C THR A 203 -11.63 -8.88 -0.42
N GLY A 204 -12.22 -8.70 -1.58
CA GLY A 204 -13.44 -7.92 -1.79
C GLY A 204 -13.21 -6.41 -1.91
N TYR A 205 -12.09 -5.89 -1.45
CA TYR A 205 -11.73 -4.48 -1.61
C TYR A 205 -10.86 -4.30 -2.85
N ARG A 206 -11.48 -3.90 -3.96
CA ARG A 206 -10.79 -3.67 -5.23
C ARG A 206 -10.34 -2.21 -5.35
N MET A 207 -9.08 -2.02 -5.73
CA MET A 207 -8.57 -0.71 -6.10
C MET A 207 -9.06 -0.31 -7.50
N ARG A 208 -9.42 0.98 -7.67
CA ARG A 208 -9.77 1.56 -8.97
C ARG A 208 -8.75 2.60 -9.48
N LYS A 209 -7.69 2.86 -8.75
CA LYS A 209 -6.62 3.77 -9.17
C LYS A 209 -5.91 3.22 -10.39
N GLY A 210 -5.93 3.99 -11.48
CA GLY A 210 -5.39 3.57 -12.79
C GLY A 210 -6.42 2.91 -13.71
N GLU A 211 -7.71 2.79 -13.31
CA GLU A 211 -8.77 2.44 -14.24
C GLU A 211 -8.98 3.57 -15.26
N SER A 212 -9.49 3.25 -16.43
CA SER A 212 -9.79 4.24 -17.48
C SER A 212 -11.23 4.09 -17.96
N PHE A 213 -11.93 5.22 -18.09
CA PHE A 213 -13.24 5.26 -18.75
C PHE A 213 -13.12 5.30 -20.30
N ASP A 214 -11.91 5.51 -20.84
CA ASP A 214 -11.66 5.30 -22.26
C ASP A 214 -11.59 3.79 -22.55
N LYS A 215 -12.66 3.25 -23.16
CA LYS A 215 -12.75 1.82 -23.49
C LYS A 215 -11.62 1.32 -24.38
N THR A 216 -10.94 2.17 -25.13
CA THR A 216 -9.79 1.76 -25.94
C THR A 216 -8.59 1.35 -25.10
N GLN A 217 -8.52 1.78 -23.83
CA GLN A 217 -7.49 1.41 -22.87
C GLN A 217 -7.84 0.10 -22.12
N ASN A 218 -9.10 -0.37 -22.18
CA ASN A 218 -9.63 -1.50 -21.42
C ASN A 218 -9.80 -2.76 -22.29
N VAL A 219 -8.75 -3.20 -22.97
CA VAL A 219 -8.80 -4.38 -23.85
C VAL A 219 -8.46 -5.62 -23.05
N TYR A 220 -9.48 -6.42 -22.72
CA TYR A 220 -9.31 -7.66 -21.95
C TYR A 220 -8.45 -8.68 -22.69
N GLY A 221 -7.54 -9.32 -21.95
CA GLY A 221 -6.64 -10.36 -22.48
C GLY A 221 -5.57 -9.86 -23.44
N LYS A 222 -5.42 -8.55 -23.62
CA LYS A 222 -4.39 -7.95 -24.49
C LYS A 222 -3.73 -6.76 -23.80
N ALA A 223 -2.40 -6.68 -23.92
CA ALA A 223 -1.64 -5.53 -23.48
C ALA A 223 -1.73 -4.41 -24.55
N GLN A 224 -2.81 -3.63 -24.55
CA GLN A 224 -3.06 -2.58 -25.56
C GLN A 224 -3.19 -1.17 -24.98
N SER A 225 -3.24 -1.03 -23.64
CA SER A 225 -3.26 0.27 -23.00
C SER A 225 -1.96 1.05 -23.21
N THR A 226 -2.10 2.34 -23.41
CA THR A 226 -1.01 3.30 -23.58
C THR A 226 -0.99 4.36 -22.48
N THR A 227 -1.74 4.14 -21.37
CA THR A 227 -1.73 5.07 -20.23
C THR A 227 -0.35 5.16 -19.61
N GLY A 228 0.11 6.38 -19.29
CA GLY A 228 1.40 6.63 -18.69
C GLY A 228 1.49 6.07 -17.26
N GLN A 229 2.69 5.65 -16.85
CA GLN A 229 2.93 5.15 -15.49
C GLN A 229 3.84 6.10 -14.74
N ILE A 230 3.36 6.66 -13.63
CA ILE A 230 4.11 7.57 -12.77
C ILE A 230 5.20 6.79 -12.03
N LEU A 231 6.43 7.31 -12.04
CA LEU A 231 7.56 6.79 -11.29
C LEU A 231 7.87 7.65 -10.06
N PHE A 232 7.83 8.97 -10.22
CA PHE A 232 8.00 9.93 -9.13
C PHE A 232 7.02 11.08 -9.28
N ARG A 233 6.41 11.50 -8.16
CA ARG A 233 5.51 12.65 -8.11
C ARG A 233 5.75 13.53 -6.90
N GLY A 234 5.41 14.81 -7.04
CA GLY A 234 5.79 15.86 -6.10
C GLY A 234 5.28 15.70 -4.68
N VAL A 235 4.10 15.08 -4.48
CA VAL A 235 3.58 14.85 -3.12
C VAL A 235 4.50 14.01 -2.24
N GLU A 236 5.36 13.16 -2.85
CA GLU A 236 6.35 12.40 -2.08
C GLU A 236 7.31 13.34 -1.34
N ALA A 237 7.70 14.45 -1.96
CA ALA A 237 8.55 15.45 -1.33
C ALA A 237 7.86 16.13 -0.13
N TYR A 238 6.54 16.41 -0.23
CA TYR A 238 5.77 16.94 0.91
C TYR A 238 5.86 15.99 2.12
N LEU A 239 5.60 14.70 1.88
CA LEU A 239 5.57 13.67 2.94
C LEU A 239 6.98 13.35 3.46
N ASN A 240 8.00 13.35 2.59
CA ASN A 240 9.39 13.16 2.99
C ASN A 240 9.88 14.30 3.90
N TYR A 241 9.50 15.56 3.60
CA TYR A 241 9.83 16.71 4.46
C TYR A 241 9.22 16.56 5.84
N ILE A 242 7.91 16.30 5.93
CA ILE A 242 7.19 16.17 7.19
C ILE A 242 7.82 15.09 8.07
N GLU A 243 8.08 13.92 7.49
CA GLU A 243 8.68 12.79 8.22
C GLU A 243 10.09 13.13 8.69
N ALA A 244 10.96 13.60 7.79
CA ALA A 244 12.34 13.90 8.13
C ALA A 244 12.46 15.02 9.17
N GLN A 245 11.62 16.05 9.08
CA GLN A 245 11.61 17.17 10.01
C GLN A 245 11.16 16.72 11.41
N TYR A 246 10.07 15.95 11.49
CA TYR A 246 9.60 15.44 12.79
C TYR A 246 10.61 14.48 13.42
N MET A 247 11.19 13.57 12.63
CA MET A 247 12.22 12.63 13.11
C MET A 247 13.50 13.35 13.60
N ARG A 248 13.86 14.48 12.98
CA ARG A 248 15.04 15.27 13.38
C ARG A 248 14.80 16.09 14.64
N ASP A 249 13.64 16.74 14.74
CA ASP A 249 13.41 17.81 15.72
C ASP A 249 12.40 17.44 16.82
N GLY A 250 11.68 16.32 16.68
CA GLY A 250 10.66 15.86 17.63
C GLY A 250 9.43 16.76 17.69
N LYS A 251 9.26 17.69 16.76
CA LYS A 251 8.13 18.62 16.64
C LYS A 251 7.97 19.07 15.21
N LEU A 252 6.74 19.43 14.82
CA LEU A 252 6.44 19.95 13.50
C LEU A 252 6.71 21.44 13.41
N ASP A 253 7.27 21.89 12.28
CA ASP A 253 7.47 23.31 11.96
C ASP A 253 6.35 23.84 11.04
N ASN A 254 6.41 25.14 10.72
CA ASN A 254 5.43 25.78 9.86
C ASN A 254 5.40 25.23 8.42
N THR A 255 6.53 24.73 7.92
CA THR A 255 6.61 24.13 6.58
C THR A 255 5.94 22.77 6.58
N SER A 256 6.18 21.95 7.57
CA SER A 256 5.49 20.69 7.78
C SER A 256 3.97 20.89 7.93
N ASP A 257 3.53 21.88 8.70
CA ASP A 257 2.10 22.24 8.84
C ASP A 257 1.48 22.62 7.49
N LYS A 258 2.14 23.50 6.72
CA LYS A 258 1.73 23.89 5.35
C LYS A 258 1.56 22.67 4.46
N TYR A 259 2.55 21.79 4.42
CA TYR A 259 2.55 20.63 3.53
C TYR A 259 1.50 19.60 3.93
N TRP A 260 1.38 19.27 5.21
CA TRP A 260 0.42 18.29 5.68
C TRP A 260 -1.01 18.74 5.43
N ARG A 261 -1.32 20.01 5.74
CA ARG A 261 -2.63 20.59 5.43
C ARG A 261 -2.95 20.56 3.93
N ALA A 262 -1.98 20.84 3.06
CA ALA A 262 -2.18 20.79 1.62
C ALA A 262 -2.55 19.37 1.13
N VAL A 263 -1.84 18.34 1.60
CA VAL A 263 -2.14 16.95 1.27
C VAL A 263 -3.54 16.54 1.74
N ARG A 264 -3.91 16.91 2.96
CA ARG A 264 -5.24 16.60 3.54
C ARG A 264 -6.37 17.34 2.84
N THR A 265 -6.16 18.61 2.49
CA THR A 265 -7.14 19.39 1.73
C THR A 265 -7.45 18.72 0.38
N ARG A 266 -6.41 18.31 -0.37
CA ARG A 266 -6.57 17.56 -1.62
C ARG A 266 -7.29 16.22 -1.39
N ALA A 267 -7.04 15.57 -0.26
CA ALA A 267 -7.68 14.31 0.12
C ALA A 267 -9.13 14.47 0.62
N HIS A 268 -9.68 15.67 0.68
CA HIS A 268 -10.99 15.99 1.27
C HIS A 268 -11.12 15.45 2.70
N VAL A 269 -10.07 15.61 3.50
CA VAL A 269 -10.04 15.34 4.93
C VAL A 269 -9.79 16.63 5.66
N ASP A 270 -10.40 16.81 6.85
CA ASP A 270 -10.16 17.98 7.69
C ASP A 270 -8.65 18.27 7.78
N PRO A 271 -8.18 19.45 7.35
CA PRO A 271 -6.76 19.78 7.35
C PRO A 271 -6.14 19.89 8.75
N ASP A 272 -6.93 19.92 9.83
CA ASP A 272 -6.41 19.89 11.20
C ASP A 272 -5.96 18.47 11.61
N TYR A 273 -4.75 18.10 11.23
CA TYR A 273 -4.13 16.83 11.61
C TYR A 273 -3.91 16.70 13.14
N THR A 274 -3.88 17.81 13.89
CA THR A 274 -3.68 17.77 15.35
C THR A 274 -4.86 17.13 16.05
N LYS A 275 -6.07 17.31 15.51
CA LYS A 275 -7.29 16.63 15.94
C LYS A 275 -7.15 15.12 15.79
N THR A 276 -6.65 14.67 14.64
CA THR A 276 -6.38 13.25 14.38
C THR A 276 -5.38 12.67 15.37
N ILE A 277 -4.25 13.35 15.58
CA ILE A 277 -3.21 12.90 16.52
C ILE A 277 -3.79 12.71 17.93
N ARG A 278 -4.60 13.67 18.40
CA ARG A 278 -5.25 13.57 19.72
C ARG A 278 -6.25 12.42 19.85
N ALA A 279 -6.92 12.06 18.75
CA ALA A 279 -7.93 10.99 18.74
C ALA A 279 -7.33 9.60 18.47
N THR A 280 -6.03 9.51 18.09
CA THR A 280 -5.39 8.26 17.74
C THR A 280 -5.11 7.39 18.97
N ASP A 281 -5.68 6.19 18.98
CA ASP A 281 -5.36 5.11 19.93
C ASP A 281 -4.41 4.12 19.24
N MET A 282 -3.14 4.15 19.63
CA MET A 282 -2.10 3.31 19.05
C MET A 282 -2.38 1.80 19.21
N ASN A 283 -3.11 1.38 20.24
CA ASN A 283 -3.48 -0.03 20.42
C ASN A 283 -4.56 -0.48 19.42
N GLN A 284 -5.43 0.42 18.97
CA GLN A 284 -6.38 0.12 17.92
C GLN A 284 -5.68 0.08 16.56
N GLU A 285 -4.86 1.08 16.26
CA GLU A 285 -4.14 1.18 14.98
C GLU A 285 -3.19 0.00 14.73
N ALA A 286 -2.51 -0.45 15.77
CA ALA A 286 -1.57 -1.57 15.74
C ALA A 286 -2.18 -2.91 15.32
N LYS A 287 -3.51 -3.05 15.42
CA LYS A 287 -4.21 -4.30 15.02
C LYS A 287 -4.20 -4.51 13.50
N GLY A 288 -4.24 -3.43 12.72
CA GLY A 288 -4.35 -3.46 11.26
C GLY A 288 -3.16 -2.87 10.51
N ASP A 289 -2.21 -2.26 11.20
CA ASP A 289 -1.11 -1.53 10.57
C ASP A 289 0.26 -1.82 11.20
N TRP A 290 1.14 -2.48 10.45
CA TRP A 290 2.53 -2.70 10.87
C TRP A 290 3.31 -1.40 10.99
N GLY A 291 2.93 -0.35 10.27
CA GLY A 291 3.52 0.99 10.39
C GLY A 291 3.35 1.65 11.76
N ALA A 292 2.51 1.07 12.62
CA ALA A 292 2.39 1.46 14.03
C ALA A 292 3.61 1.09 14.88
N TYR A 293 4.53 0.28 14.33
CA TYR A 293 5.69 -0.24 15.05
C TYR A 293 7.01 0.25 14.46
N SER A 294 8.02 0.31 15.32
CA SER A 294 9.44 0.31 14.98
C SER A 294 10.18 -0.55 16.00
N GLN A 295 11.05 -1.46 15.54
CA GLN A 295 11.80 -2.40 16.41
C GLN A 295 10.91 -3.14 17.42
N GLY A 296 9.72 -3.56 17.01
CA GLY A 296 8.76 -4.26 17.86
C GLY A 296 8.04 -3.39 18.89
N GLN A 297 8.28 -2.07 18.94
CA GLN A 297 7.64 -1.12 19.86
C GLN A 297 6.67 -0.21 19.12
N LEU A 298 5.57 0.16 19.79
CA LEU A 298 4.65 1.16 19.26
C LEU A 298 5.35 2.52 19.14
N VAL A 299 5.16 3.18 17.99
CA VAL A 299 5.59 4.57 17.81
C VAL A 299 4.59 5.53 18.46
N ASP A 300 4.97 6.80 18.63
CA ASP A 300 4.04 7.84 19.08
C ASP A 300 2.97 8.15 18.03
N ALA A 301 1.85 8.74 18.48
CA ALA A 301 0.71 9.04 17.61
C ALA A 301 1.05 10.02 16.47
N THR A 302 2.01 10.92 16.63
CA THR A 302 2.41 11.85 15.57
C THR A 302 3.18 11.11 14.48
N THR A 303 4.19 10.32 14.85
CA THR A 303 4.93 9.46 13.92
C THR A 303 3.98 8.55 13.15
N TYR A 304 3.04 7.90 13.85
CA TYR A 304 2.06 7.03 13.21
C TYR A 304 1.20 7.78 12.18
N ASN A 305 0.68 8.96 12.53
CA ASN A 305 -0.18 9.71 11.60
C ASN A 305 0.58 10.26 10.38
N ILE A 306 1.87 10.59 10.50
CA ILE A 306 2.72 10.88 9.35
C ILE A 306 2.82 9.66 8.43
N ARG A 307 3.06 8.47 8.99
CA ARG A 307 3.12 7.20 8.26
C ARG A 307 1.77 6.79 7.65
N ARG A 308 0.65 7.05 8.36
CA ARG A 308 -0.71 6.87 7.87
C ARG A 308 -0.97 7.74 6.65
N GLU A 309 -0.65 9.04 6.73
CA GLU A 309 -0.85 9.95 5.61
C GLU A 309 -0.13 9.46 4.36
N ARG A 310 1.14 9.02 4.51
CA ARG A 310 1.91 8.42 3.44
C ARG A 310 1.28 7.13 2.91
N ARG A 311 0.83 6.25 3.80
CA ARG A 311 0.16 5.00 3.43
C ARG A 311 -1.10 5.23 2.60
N CYS A 312 -1.96 6.16 3.02
CA CYS A 312 -3.20 6.49 2.32
C CYS A 312 -2.95 7.19 0.99
N GLU A 313 -1.93 8.04 0.92
CA GLU A 313 -1.58 8.78 -0.29
C GLU A 313 -1.06 7.87 -1.41
N PHE A 314 -0.23 6.89 -1.08
CA PHE A 314 0.43 6.01 -2.05
C PHE A 314 -0.33 4.69 -2.31
N ILE A 315 -1.67 4.71 -2.27
CA ILE A 315 -2.47 3.55 -2.64
C ILE A 315 -2.03 3.00 -4.00
N GLY A 316 -1.62 1.72 -4.06
CA GLY A 316 -1.27 1.04 -5.30
C GLY A 316 0.04 1.48 -5.98
N GLU A 317 0.87 2.34 -5.35
CA GLU A 317 2.10 2.85 -5.96
C GLU A 317 3.37 2.09 -5.54
N GLY A 318 3.24 0.95 -4.86
CA GLY A 318 4.38 0.08 -4.54
C GLY A 318 5.31 0.56 -3.41
N MET A 319 5.00 1.69 -2.75
CA MET A 319 5.90 2.31 -1.76
C MET A 319 5.93 1.57 -0.41
N ARG A 320 4.88 0.80 -0.10
CA ARG A 320 4.64 0.27 1.24
C ARG A 320 5.75 -0.64 1.77
N TRP A 321 6.28 -1.52 0.93
CA TRP A 321 7.35 -2.43 1.35
C TRP A 321 8.60 -1.68 1.82
N ASN A 322 9.06 -0.73 1.02
CA ASN A 322 10.21 0.10 1.35
C ASN A 322 10.00 0.91 2.63
N ASP A 323 8.78 1.41 2.84
CA ASP A 323 8.40 2.12 4.06
C ASP A 323 8.50 1.21 5.31
N LEU A 324 7.94 0.00 5.24
CA LEU A 324 8.00 -0.97 6.36
C LEU A 324 9.43 -1.37 6.69
N VAL A 325 10.26 -1.61 5.66
CA VAL A 325 11.67 -1.95 5.83
C VAL A 325 12.44 -0.80 6.49
N ARG A 326 12.35 0.42 5.94
CA ARG A 326 13.09 1.58 6.45
C ARG A 326 12.64 2.04 7.83
N TRP A 327 11.40 1.72 8.24
CA TRP A 327 10.87 2.01 9.59
C TRP A 327 11.16 0.90 10.60
N SER A 328 11.78 -0.22 10.24
CA SER A 328 11.95 -1.39 11.10
C SER A 328 10.60 -1.86 11.70
N SER A 329 9.59 -1.96 10.83
CA SER A 329 8.18 -2.08 11.23
C SER A 329 7.66 -3.52 11.31
N MET A 330 8.53 -4.54 11.20
CA MET A 330 8.07 -5.94 11.12
C MET A 330 8.57 -6.81 12.28
N ASP A 331 9.37 -6.27 13.19
CA ASP A 331 9.97 -7.01 14.31
C ASP A 331 8.91 -7.70 15.22
N GLN A 332 7.74 -7.08 15.42
CA GLN A 332 6.65 -7.68 16.20
C GLN A 332 6.10 -8.96 15.58
N LEU A 333 6.27 -9.18 14.27
CA LEU A 333 5.80 -10.36 13.57
C LEU A 333 6.67 -11.60 13.82
N VAL A 334 7.84 -11.44 14.43
CA VAL A 334 8.69 -12.56 14.86
C VAL A 334 7.93 -13.45 15.84
N ASN A 335 7.15 -12.85 16.75
CA ASN A 335 6.42 -13.56 17.79
C ASN A 335 4.89 -13.52 17.61
N ASN A 336 4.36 -12.60 16.78
CA ASN A 336 2.93 -12.40 16.60
C ASN A 336 2.59 -12.53 15.12
N LYS A 337 2.09 -13.69 14.73
CA LYS A 337 1.69 -13.95 13.35
C LYS A 337 0.54 -13.03 12.93
N PHE A 338 0.61 -12.53 11.70
CA PHE A 338 -0.43 -11.69 11.13
C PHE A 338 -1.27 -12.46 10.11
N ILE A 339 -2.58 -12.50 10.34
CA ILE A 339 -3.55 -13.10 9.41
C ILE A 339 -4.21 -11.98 8.62
N PRO A 340 -3.98 -11.90 7.29
CA PRO A 340 -4.66 -10.91 6.44
C PRO A 340 -6.15 -11.14 6.38
N GLU A 341 -6.93 -10.05 6.49
CA GLU A 341 -8.39 -10.06 6.34
C GLU A 341 -8.84 -9.13 5.21
N GLY A 342 -9.90 -9.52 4.53
CA GLY A 342 -10.63 -8.73 3.55
C GLY A 342 -11.95 -8.20 4.09
N CYS A 343 -12.96 -8.08 3.23
CA CYS A 343 -14.28 -7.56 3.57
C CYS A 343 -15.07 -8.47 4.52
N ASN A 344 -16.11 -7.91 5.14
CA ASN A 344 -17.01 -8.61 6.07
C ASN A 344 -18.07 -9.41 5.31
N PHE A 345 -17.61 -10.35 4.50
CA PHE A 345 -18.44 -11.09 3.56
C PHE A 345 -19.50 -11.96 4.25
N TRP A 346 -19.13 -12.68 5.32
CA TRP A 346 -20.01 -13.66 5.94
C TRP A 346 -21.03 -13.06 6.91
N ALA A 347 -20.79 -11.86 7.48
CA ALA A 347 -21.74 -11.25 8.39
C ALA A 347 -22.82 -10.46 7.66
N SER A 348 -22.46 -9.74 6.62
CA SER A 348 -23.32 -8.74 6.03
C SER A 348 -23.37 -8.81 4.50
N MET A 349 -22.24 -8.76 3.81
CA MET A 349 -22.22 -8.63 2.35
C MET A 349 -22.88 -9.82 1.62
N TYR A 350 -22.62 -11.04 2.09
CA TYR A 350 -23.22 -12.24 1.48
C TYR A 350 -24.72 -12.37 1.78
N GLN A 351 -25.19 -11.77 2.85
CA GLN A 351 -26.60 -11.82 3.28
C GLN A 351 -27.47 -10.74 2.60
N THR A 352 -26.85 -9.80 1.87
CA THR A 352 -27.59 -8.80 1.10
C THR A 352 -28.05 -9.38 -0.24
N ALA A 353 -29.23 -8.98 -0.74
CA ALA A 353 -29.77 -9.40 -2.04
C ALA A 353 -28.80 -9.14 -3.21
N ILE A 354 -27.87 -8.16 -3.05
CA ILE A 354 -26.82 -7.84 -4.02
C ILE A 354 -25.89 -9.04 -4.28
N TYR A 355 -25.61 -9.84 -3.25
CA TYR A 355 -24.70 -10.99 -3.33
C TYR A 355 -25.41 -12.34 -3.45
N ASP A 356 -26.75 -12.37 -3.26
CA ASP A 356 -27.59 -13.57 -3.39
C ASP A 356 -27.91 -13.98 -4.84
N GLY A 357 -27.24 -13.39 -5.82
CA GLY A 357 -27.42 -13.74 -7.23
C GLY A 357 -28.38 -12.84 -8.01
N GLU A 358 -29.09 -11.92 -7.36
CA GLU A 358 -29.95 -10.96 -8.07
C GLU A 358 -29.09 -9.91 -8.79
N GLY A 359 -28.99 -10.06 -10.11
CA GLY A 359 -28.26 -9.12 -10.99
C GLY A 359 -27.05 -9.70 -11.72
N TYR A 360 -26.68 -10.94 -11.45
CA TYR A 360 -25.75 -11.71 -12.28
C TYR A 360 -26.47 -12.82 -13.02
N ASP A 361 -26.20 -12.97 -14.31
CA ASP A 361 -26.69 -14.10 -15.11
C ASP A 361 -26.17 -15.41 -14.49
N ASP A 362 -27.08 -16.17 -13.88
CA ASP A 362 -26.85 -17.24 -12.91
C ASP A 362 -26.27 -18.54 -13.51
N THR A 363 -26.03 -18.57 -14.82
CA THR A 363 -25.69 -19.82 -15.52
C THR A 363 -24.24 -20.30 -15.29
N ASN A 364 -23.37 -19.47 -14.64
CA ASN A 364 -21.96 -19.78 -14.41
C ASN A 364 -21.45 -19.47 -13.00
N VAL A 365 -22.31 -19.30 -12.01
CA VAL A 365 -21.93 -18.97 -10.64
C VAL A 365 -21.32 -20.18 -9.94
N VAL A 366 -20.03 -20.09 -9.56
CA VAL A 366 -19.39 -21.10 -8.72
C VAL A 366 -19.92 -20.99 -7.29
N THR A 367 -20.43 -22.07 -6.73
CA THR A 367 -20.84 -22.12 -5.33
C THR A 367 -19.64 -21.88 -4.41
N TYR A 368 -19.82 -21.07 -3.37
CA TYR A 368 -18.82 -20.89 -2.33
C TYR A 368 -18.70 -22.16 -1.49
N ILE A 369 -17.49 -22.73 -1.44
CA ILE A 369 -17.15 -23.93 -0.67
C ILE A 369 -16.12 -23.52 0.38
N GLU A 370 -16.53 -23.63 1.65
CA GLU A 370 -15.71 -23.21 2.78
C GLU A 370 -14.55 -24.18 3.07
N GLY A 371 -13.35 -23.59 3.34
CA GLY A 371 -12.19 -24.31 3.86
C GLY A 371 -12.28 -24.59 5.37
N PRO A 372 -11.16 -25.10 5.98
CA PRO A 372 -9.94 -25.56 5.31
C PRO A 372 -9.94 -27.06 4.94
N ASN A 373 -10.96 -27.84 5.37
CA ASN A 373 -10.97 -29.32 5.30
C ASN A 373 -11.55 -29.87 4.00
N ASN A 374 -11.86 -29.04 3.04
CA ASN A 374 -12.38 -29.42 1.74
C ASN A 374 -11.38 -29.05 0.64
N GLU A 375 -10.90 -30.04 -0.10
CA GLU A 375 -9.93 -29.81 -1.20
C GLU A 375 -10.50 -28.93 -2.34
N LYS A 376 -11.82 -28.81 -2.43
CA LYS A 376 -12.51 -27.94 -3.39
C LYS A 376 -12.83 -26.55 -2.81
N ALA A 377 -12.37 -26.26 -1.59
CA ALA A 377 -12.63 -24.99 -0.95
C ALA A 377 -12.09 -23.81 -1.80
N ASN A 378 -12.89 -22.77 -1.88
CA ASN A 378 -12.58 -21.56 -2.64
C ASN A 378 -12.76 -20.28 -1.80
N ILE A 379 -13.17 -20.40 -0.54
CA ILE A 379 -13.31 -19.30 0.40
C ILE A 379 -12.97 -19.75 1.83
N SER A 380 -12.51 -18.83 2.67
CA SER A 380 -12.26 -19.09 4.09
C SER A 380 -13.55 -19.35 4.87
N SER A 381 -13.48 -20.16 5.94
CA SER A 381 -14.65 -20.54 6.70
C SER A 381 -15.25 -19.41 7.52
N ARG A 382 -16.60 -19.29 7.47
CA ARG A 382 -17.39 -18.39 8.33
C ARG A 382 -17.30 -18.73 9.82
N SER A 383 -16.98 -19.98 10.16
CA SER A 383 -16.80 -20.37 11.55
C SER A 383 -15.52 -19.81 12.19
N GLU A 384 -14.55 -19.40 11.39
CA GLU A 384 -13.30 -18.79 11.86
C GLU A 384 -13.38 -17.27 11.94
N SER A 385 -14.01 -16.65 10.95
CA SER A 385 -14.16 -15.19 10.88
C SER A 385 -15.29 -14.81 9.93
N THR A 386 -15.99 -13.74 10.23
CA THR A 386 -16.94 -13.13 9.28
C THR A 386 -16.22 -12.39 8.15
N TYR A 387 -14.97 -12.01 8.38
CA TYR A 387 -14.09 -11.41 7.37
C TYR A 387 -13.37 -12.48 6.55
N ILE A 388 -13.23 -12.24 5.26
CA ILE A 388 -12.49 -13.14 4.38
C ILE A 388 -11.02 -13.19 4.81
N ARG A 389 -10.46 -14.40 4.86
CA ARG A 389 -9.05 -14.67 5.13
C ARG A 389 -8.43 -15.35 3.90
N PRO A 390 -7.87 -14.62 2.94
CA PRO A 390 -7.53 -15.14 1.61
C PRO A 390 -6.51 -16.28 1.63
N TYR A 391 -5.68 -16.38 2.67
CA TYR A 391 -4.68 -17.45 2.81
C TYR A 391 -5.13 -18.60 3.71
N ARG A 392 -6.35 -18.54 4.30
CA ARG A 392 -6.92 -19.60 5.15
C ARG A 392 -8.01 -20.40 4.45
N ILE A 393 -7.87 -20.59 3.15
CA ILE A 393 -8.80 -21.40 2.33
C ILE A 393 -8.41 -22.87 2.40
N LEU A 394 -7.14 -23.18 2.16
CA LEU A 394 -6.59 -24.54 2.20
C LEU A 394 -5.46 -24.64 3.22
N SER A 395 -5.46 -25.68 4.04
CA SER A 395 -4.50 -25.86 5.14
C SER A 395 -3.04 -26.05 4.68
N ASN A 396 -2.82 -26.43 3.42
CA ASN A 396 -1.48 -26.57 2.84
C ASN A 396 -0.89 -25.25 2.32
N ASN A 397 -1.58 -24.12 2.48
CA ASN A 397 -1.03 -22.83 2.12
C ASN A 397 0.13 -22.49 3.08
N PRO A 398 1.33 -22.11 2.59
CA PRO A 398 2.50 -21.83 3.44
C PRO A 398 2.28 -20.74 4.51
N VAL A 399 1.37 -19.79 4.25
CA VAL A 399 1.01 -18.72 5.20
C VAL A 399 -0.38 -18.91 5.82
N PHE A 400 -0.89 -20.14 5.84
CA PHE A 400 -2.18 -20.48 6.43
C PHE A 400 -2.29 -20.02 7.89
N ASP A 401 -1.22 -20.19 8.68
CA ASP A 401 -1.16 -19.76 10.07
C ASP A 401 -0.80 -18.27 10.27
N GLY A 402 -0.73 -17.52 9.19
CA GLY A 402 -0.38 -16.13 9.19
C GLY A 402 1.08 -15.85 8.79
N TYR A 403 1.33 -14.59 8.47
CA TYR A 403 2.68 -14.12 8.18
C TYR A 403 3.51 -14.04 9.44
N THR A 404 4.76 -14.46 9.33
CA THR A 404 5.81 -14.26 10.33
C THR A 404 6.97 -13.49 9.73
N TRP A 405 7.91 -13.09 10.55
CA TRP A 405 9.08 -12.32 10.13
C TRP A 405 10.34 -12.87 10.77
N MET A 406 11.46 -12.75 10.07
CA MET A 406 12.80 -12.96 10.61
C MET A 406 13.60 -11.68 10.35
N ASN A 407 14.22 -11.12 11.38
CA ASN A 407 14.81 -9.80 11.32
C ASN A 407 15.96 -9.67 10.30
N ALA A 408 16.65 -10.76 10.00
CA ALA A 408 17.65 -10.80 8.93
C ALA A 408 17.07 -10.38 7.56
N HIS A 409 15.76 -10.61 7.32
CA HIS A 409 15.11 -10.28 6.05
C HIS A 409 14.94 -8.77 5.77
N TYR A 410 15.28 -7.90 6.72
CA TYR A 410 15.44 -6.47 6.41
C TYR A 410 16.59 -6.20 5.42
N ASN A 411 17.54 -7.13 5.33
CA ASN A 411 18.68 -7.06 4.42
C ASN A 411 18.80 -8.34 3.61
N SER A 412 19.16 -8.23 2.36
CA SER A 412 19.46 -9.40 1.54
C SER A 412 20.84 -9.98 1.85
N PRO A 413 21.01 -11.32 1.84
CA PRO A 413 22.34 -11.91 1.99
C PRO A 413 23.22 -11.59 0.79
N LEU A 414 24.53 -11.51 1.03
CA LEU A 414 25.51 -11.54 -0.05
C LEU A 414 25.75 -13.00 -0.46
N PRO A 415 25.85 -13.27 -1.77
CA PRO A 415 26.25 -14.61 -2.23
C PRO A 415 27.63 -14.98 -1.66
N ILE A 416 27.75 -16.17 -1.07
CA ILE A 416 29.02 -16.60 -0.45
C ILE A 416 30.18 -16.55 -1.44
N ARG A 417 29.92 -16.90 -2.70
CA ARG A 417 30.95 -16.85 -3.75
C ARG A 417 31.54 -15.45 -3.95
N GLU A 418 30.76 -14.38 -3.77
CA GLU A 418 31.26 -13.01 -3.86
C GLU A 418 32.18 -12.68 -2.69
N ILE A 419 31.91 -13.24 -1.51
CA ILE A 419 32.74 -13.09 -0.32
C ILE A 419 34.08 -13.81 -0.55
N GLU A 420 34.04 -15.06 -1.02
CA GLU A 420 35.22 -15.87 -1.35
C GLU A 420 36.10 -15.21 -2.40
N LEU A 421 35.52 -14.69 -3.49
CA LEU A 421 36.26 -14.06 -4.59
C LEU A 421 37.04 -12.82 -4.19
N LEU A 422 36.64 -12.15 -3.12
CA LEU A 422 37.33 -10.96 -2.57
C LEU A 422 38.31 -11.31 -1.44
N SER A 423 38.60 -12.59 -1.25
CA SER A 423 39.57 -13.11 -0.32
C SER A 423 40.86 -13.51 -1.05
N PRO A 424 42.05 -13.34 -0.43
CA PRO A 424 43.32 -13.74 -1.01
C PRO A 424 43.47 -15.26 -1.23
N ASP A 425 42.75 -16.08 -0.46
CA ASP A 425 42.83 -17.54 -0.42
C ASP A 425 41.47 -18.22 -0.66
N GLU A 426 40.51 -17.50 -1.24
CA GLU A 426 39.12 -17.96 -1.49
C GLU A 426 38.41 -18.46 -0.20
N SER A 427 38.72 -17.85 0.95
CA SER A 427 38.09 -18.18 2.25
C SER A 427 37.22 -17.02 2.73
N VAL A 428 36.07 -17.35 3.31
CA VAL A 428 35.18 -16.33 3.89
C VAL A 428 35.80 -15.60 5.09
N GLU A 429 36.70 -16.25 5.80
CA GLU A 429 37.37 -15.72 7.01
C GLU A 429 38.40 -14.63 6.67
N THR A 430 39.00 -14.66 5.51
CA THR A 430 40.04 -13.70 5.08
C THR A 430 39.54 -12.66 4.10
N SER A 431 38.26 -12.71 3.76
CA SER A 431 37.63 -11.77 2.83
C SER A 431 37.54 -10.36 3.41
N VAL A 432 37.65 -9.36 2.53
CA VAL A 432 37.34 -7.96 2.85
C VAL A 432 35.83 -7.69 2.87
N LEU A 433 35.02 -8.59 2.35
CA LEU A 433 33.57 -8.58 2.48
C LEU A 433 33.15 -9.45 3.67
N TYR A 434 32.11 -9.02 4.36
CA TYR A 434 31.44 -9.76 5.41
C TYR A 434 29.97 -9.96 5.06
N GLN A 435 29.40 -11.06 5.58
CA GLN A 435 27.99 -11.37 5.34
C GLN A 435 27.08 -10.33 6.01
N THR A 436 25.92 -10.13 5.42
CA THR A 436 24.88 -9.28 5.97
C THR A 436 24.40 -9.81 7.33
N TRP A 437 24.09 -8.91 8.24
CA TRP A 437 23.64 -9.24 9.60
C TRP A 437 22.52 -10.28 9.62
N GLY A 438 22.67 -11.31 10.44
CA GLY A 438 21.70 -12.39 10.64
C GLY A 438 21.70 -13.48 9.56
N TRP A 439 22.58 -13.38 8.56
CA TRP A 439 22.75 -14.41 7.52
C TRP A 439 24.03 -15.21 7.74
N PRO A 440 24.00 -16.55 7.57
CA PRO A 440 25.18 -17.40 7.73
C PRO A 440 26.20 -17.19 6.62
N THR A 441 27.45 -17.55 6.91
CA THR A 441 28.55 -17.61 5.91
C THR A 441 28.67 -18.98 5.22
N THR A 442 27.81 -19.92 5.58
CA THR A 442 27.74 -21.25 4.95
C THR A 442 26.61 -21.25 3.91
N PRO A 443 26.87 -21.72 2.67
CA PRO A 443 25.84 -21.77 1.63
C PRO A 443 24.64 -22.65 2.00
N ASN A 444 23.45 -22.29 1.49
CA ASN A 444 22.20 -23.04 1.64
C ASN A 444 21.67 -23.20 3.07
N LEU A 445 22.14 -22.40 4.00
CA LEU A 445 21.53 -22.30 5.33
C LEU A 445 20.51 -21.15 5.39
N GLU A 446 19.51 -21.32 6.24
CA GLU A 446 18.51 -20.30 6.52
C GLU A 446 19.13 -19.15 7.35
N ALA A 447 18.44 -18.01 7.37
CA ALA A 447 18.81 -16.91 8.25
C ALA A 447 18.77 -17.32 9.71
N GLU A 448 19.67 -16.76 10.53
CA GLU A 448 19.85 -17.15 11.95
C GLU A 448 19.09 -16.25 12.92
N LYS A 449 18.62 -15.08 12.50
CA LYS A 449 18.00 -14.06 13.36
C LYS A 449 16.77 -13.40 12.72
#